data_904b9a807fa6675cac772877eb1b9811
#
_entry.id   904b9a807fa6675cac772877eb1b9811
#
_cell.length_a   1.000
_cell.length_b   1.000
_cell.length_c   1.000
_cell.angle_alpha   90.00
_cell.angle_beta   90.00
_cell.angle_gamma   90.00
#
_symmetry.space_group_name_H-M   'P 1'
#
loop_
_entity.id
_entity.type
_entity.pdbx_description
1 polymer ?
#
loop_
_entity_poly.entity_id
_entity_poly.type
_entity_poly.pdbx_seq_one_letter_code
_entity_poly.pdbx_strand_id
1 'polypeptide(L)'
;MAQVHAAANLAKQFNEAARRLHEQSALALASAERNITDISAMHNLQGTTFGSVMLQAFALELIIKALRYKHSLPRKTRADGHNLLGLFADLPKPIKDKVAAAYADKVSTSTLDSLLRDYARAFEEWRYMFEYNPKEAALGDLQNA
;
A
#
# COMPACT_ATOMS: atom_id res chain seq x y z
N MET A 1 -21.03 0.89 -13.80
CA MET A 1 -20.50 2.27 -13.67
C MET A 1 -20.40 2.72 -12.21
N ALA A 2 -21.44 2.60 -11.37
CA ALA A 2 -21.40 3.03 -9.96
C ALA A 2 -20.24 2.41 -9.14
N GLN A 3 -20.00 1.11 -9.28
CA GLN A 3 -18.90 0.41 -8.56
C GLN A 3 -17.50 0.92 -8.95
N VAL A 4 -17.29 1.29 -10.21
CA VAL A 4 -16.02 1.86 -10.68
C VAL A 4 -15.77 3.20 -10.01
N HIS A 5 -16.77 4.07 -9.98
CA HIS A 5 -16.66 5.38 -9.34
C HIS A 5 -16.45 5.27 -7.83
N ALA A 6 -17.19 4.37 -7.17
CA ALA A 6 -17.04 4.13 -5.74
C ALA A 6 -15.62 3.65 -5.39
N ALA A 7 -15.08 2.66 -6.12
CA ALA A 7 -13.72 2.15 -5.90
C ALA A 7 -12.66 3.22 -6.17
N ALA A 8 -12.81 4.00 -7.24
CA ALA A 8 -11.87 5.09 -7.56
C ALA A 8 -11.90 6.21 -6.51
N ASN A 9 -13.08 6.58 -6.00
CA ASN A 9 -13.19 7.58 -4.94
C ASN A 9 -12.59 7.09 -3.62
N LEU A 10 -12.84 5.84 -3.26
CA LEU A 10 -12.28 5.24 -2.07
C LEU A 10 -10.74 5.17 -2.16
N ALA A 11 -10.21 4.78 -3.33
CA ALA A 11 -8.77 4.78 -3.58
C ALA A 11 -8.13 6.17 -3.38
N LYS A 12 -8.79 7.24 -3.86
CA LYS A 12 -8.33 8.62 -3.62
C LYS A 12 -8.30 8.97 -2.14
N GLN A 13 -9.32 8.58 -1.37
CA GLN A 13 -9.38 8.84 0.07
C GLN A 13 -8.24 8.12 0.81
N PHE A 14 -7.98 6.84 0.48
CA PHE A 14 -6.86 6.10 1.07
C PHE A 14 -5.50 6.69 0.69
N ASN A 15 -5.33 7.08 -0.57
CA ASN A 15 -4.08 7.72 -1.00
C ASN A 15 -3.84 9.06 -0.28
N GLU A 16 -4.88 9.87 -0.08
CA GLU A 16 -4.78 11.11 0.68
C GLU A 16 -4.48 10.86 2.16
N ALA A 17 -5.11 9.86 2.77
CA ALA A 17 -4.79 9.46 4.14
C ALA A 17 -3.34 8.95 4.26
N ALA A 18 -2.87 8.16 3.30
CA ALA A 18 -1.48 7.69 3.25
C ALA A 18 -0.48 8.85 3.14
N ARG A 19 -0.79 9.85 2.29
CA ARG A 19 0.05 11.06 2.16
C ARG A 19 0.19 11.81 3.48
N ARG A 20 -0.92 11.99 4.20
CA ARG A 20 -0.91 12.65 5.52
C ARG A 20 -0.09 11.88 6.54
N LEU A 21 -0.22 10.55 6.58
CA LEU A 21 0.60 9.71 7.46
C LEU A 21 2.08 9.77 7.08
N HIS A 22 2.41 9.83 5.80
CA HIS A 22 3.78 9.99 5.34
C HIS A 22 4.38 11.33 5.78
N GLU A 23 3.62 12.41 5.71
CA GLU A 23 4.03 13.73 6.22
C GLU A 23 4.26 13.71 7.74
N GLN A 24 3.37 13.05 8.50
CA GLN A 24 3.54 12.84 9.93
C GLN A 24 4.77 11.98 10.26
N SER A 25 5.03 10.95 9.45
CA SER A 25 6.21 10.10 9.55
C SER A 25 7.51 10.92 9.39
N ALA A 26 7.56 11.85 8.43
CA ALA A 26 8.71 12.74 8.25
C ALA A 26 8.94 13.65 9.47
N LEU A 27 7.86 14.17 10.07
CA LEU A 27 7.95 14.97 11.29
C LEU A 27 8.41 14.14 12.50
N ALA A 28 7.91 12.90 12.63
CA ALA A 28 8.33 11.97 13.68
C ALA A 28 9.80 11.57 13.53
N LEU A 29 10.27 11.35 12.30
CA LEU A 29 11.68 11.09 12.01
C LEU A 29 12.56 12.24 12.47
N ALA A 30 12.22 13.48 12.09
CA ALA A 30 12.97 14.67 12.49
C ALA A 30 12.95 14.89 14.01
N SER A 31 11.93 14.41 14.73
CA SER A 31 11.90 14.41 16.20
C SER A 31 12.79 13.33 16.79
N ALA A 32 12.74 12.11 16.25
CA ALA A 32 13.56 10.98 16.69
C ALA A 32 15.06 11.24 16.45
N GLU A 33 15.43 11.89 15.35
CA GLU A 33 16.82 12.30 15.09
C GLU A 33 17.36 13.30 16.11
N ARG A 34 16.50 14.19 16.63
CA ARG A 34 16.89 15.15 17.67
C ARG A 34 17.03 14.53 19.06
N ASN A 35 16.27 13.47 19.33
CA ASN A 35 16.30 12.76 20.59
C ASN A 35 16.06 11.25 20.37
N ILE A 36 17.13 10.52 20.12
CA ILE A 36 17.11 9.08 19.82
C ILE A 36 16.57 8.23 20.99
N THR A 37 16.48 8.78 22.18
CA THR A 37 15.93 8.10 23.36
C THR A 37 14.43 8.33 23.53
N ASP A 38 13.80 9.12 22.66
CA ASP A 38 12.36 9.36 22.69
C ASP A 38 11.60 8.17 22.08
N ILE A 39 11.22 7.25 22.94
CA ILE A 39 10.45 6.05 22.58
C ILE A 39 9.13 6.42 21.90
N SER A 40 8.47 7.48 22.36
CA SER A 40 7.20 7.94 21.78
C SER A 40 7.38 8.39 20.31
N ALA A 41 8.47 9.12 20.03
CA ALA A 41 8.80 9.52 18.65
C ALA A 41 9.08 8.31 17.76
N MET A 42 9.78 7.30 18.26
CA MET A 42 10.04 6.05 17.54
C MET A 42 8.75 5.27 17.24
N HIS A 43 7.85 5.15 18.22
CA HIS A 43 6.56 4.48 18.01
C HIS A 43 5.69 5.23 17.01
N ASN A 44 5.65 6.56 17.08
CA ASN A 44 4.93 7.38 16.10
C ASN A 44 5.49 7.21 14.69
N LEU A 45 6.81 7.20 14.55
CA LEU A 45 7.48 6.96 13.26
C LEU A 45 7.11 5.59 12.68
N GLN A 46 7.19 4.54 13.49
CA GLN A 46 6.80 3.20 13.03
C GLN A 46 5.32 3.14 12.64
N GLY A 47 4.41 3.57 13.51
CA GLY A 47 2.97 3.51 13.25
C GLY A 47 2.54 4.32 12.03
N THR A 48 3.07 5.53 11.85
CA THR A 48 2.74 6.37 10.69
C THR A 48 3.34 5.83 9.40
N THR A 49 4.56 5.29 9.44
CA THR A 49 5.20 4.69 8.28
C THR A 49 4.44 3.45 7.82
N PHE A 50 4.17 2.50 8.71
CA PHE A 50 3.39 1.30 8.39
C PHE A 50 1.99 1.65 7.89
N GLY A 51 1.28 2.52 8.60
CA GLY A 51 -0.05 2.95 8.19
C GLY A 51 -0.07 3.58 6.80
N SER A 52 0.92 4.41 6.47
CA SER A 52 1.07 5.02 5.16
C SER A 52 1.21 3.97 4.05
N VAL A 53 2.14 3.02 4.22
CA VAL A 53 2.39 1.98 3.20
C VAL A 53 1.18 1.05 3.04
N MET A 54 0.51 0.66 4.13
CA MET A 54 -0.72 -0.14 4.06
C MET A 54 -1.82 0.56 3.28
N LEU A 55 -2.06 1.85 3.55
CA LEU A 55 -3.09 2.61 2.85
C LEU A 55 -2.74 2.82 1.38
N GLN A 56 -1.46 3.00 1.03
CA GLN A 56 -1.01 3.07 -0.36
C GLN A 56 -1.23 1.75 -1.09
N ALA A 57 -0.86 0.62 -0.50
CA ALA A 57 -1.08 -0.70 -1.07
C ALA A 57 -2.58 -0.96 -1.31
N PHE A 58 -3.42 -0.58 -0.35
CA PHE A 58 -4.88 -0.72 -0.47
C PHE A 58 -5.48 0.22 -1.53
N ALA A 59 -5.00 1.46 -1.60
CA ALA A 59 -5.41 2.39 -2.66
C ALA A 59 -5.06 1.85 -4.05
N LEU A 60 -3.85 1.30 -4.22
CA LEU A 60 -3.41 0.69 -5.47
C LEU A 60 -4.26 -0.52 -5.85
N GLU A 61 -4.57 -1.40 -4.90
CA GLU A 61 -5.49 -2.53 -5.10
C GLU A 61 -6.85 -2.07 -5.61
N LEU A 62 -7.43 -1.06 -4.97
CA LEU A 62 -8.73 -0.51 -5.38
C LEU A 62 -8.70 0.10 -6.78
N ILE A 63 -7.62 0.79 -7.15
CA ILE A 63 -7.43 1.34 -8.50
C ILE A 63 -7.40 0.21 -9.54
N ILE A 64 -6.58 -0.82 -9.30
CA ILE A 64 -6.48 -1.97 -10.22
C ILE A 64 -7.85 -2.67 -10.33
N LYS A 65 -8.55 -2.88 -9.22
CA LYS A 65 -9.91 -3.46 -9.22
C LYS A 65 -10.91 -2.58 -9.98
N ALA A 66 -10.85 -1.25 -9.82
CA ALA A 66 -11.70 -0.33 -10.58
C ALA A 66 -11.45 -0.43 -12.10
N LEU A 67 -10.17 -0.52 -12.50
CA LEU A 67 -9.81 -0.76 -13.92
C LEU A 67 -10.35 -2.10 -14.41
N ARG A 68 -10.22 -3.17 -13.63
CA ARG A 68 -10.78 -4.50 -13.97
C ARG A 68 -12.29 -4.44 -14.14
N TYR A 69 -13.03 -3.80 -13.24
CA TYR A 69 -14.48 -3.61 -13.36
C TYR A 69 -14.86 -2.79 -14.60
N LYS A 70 -14.10 -1.73 -14.89
CA LYS A 70 -14.31 -0.90 -16.07
C LYS A 70 -14.19 -1.72 -17.38
N HIS A 71 -13.31 -2.72 -17.41
CA HIS A 71 -13.08 -3.59 -18.55
C HIS A 71 -13.83 -4.93 -18.48
N SER A 72 -14.83 -5.04 -17.59
CA SER A 72 -15.69 -6.22 -17.44
C SER A 72 -14.94 -7.53 -17.20
N LEU A 73 -13.76 -7.46 -16.58
CA LEU A 73 -12.97 -8.64 -16.24
C LEU A 73 -13.60 -9.43 -15.09
N PRO A 74 -13.53 -10.77 -15.10
CA PRO A 74 -14.12 -11.61 -14.06
C PRO A 74 -13.54 -11.28 -12.67
N ARG A 75 -14.34 -11.46 -11.63
CA ARG A 75 -13.84 -11.35 -10.25
C ARG A 75 -12.80 -12.45 -10.00
N LYS A 76 -11.73 -12.10 -9.33
CA LYS A 76 -10.78 -13.06 -8.80
C LYS A 76 -11.35 -13.82 -7.62
N THR A 77 -10.86 -15.02 -7.39
CA THR A 77 -11.12 -15.77 -6.16
C THR A 77 -10.67 -14.99 -4.94
N ARG A 78 -11.15 -15.36 -3.76
CA ARG A 78 -10.74 -14.72 -2.51
C ARG A 78 -9.22 -14.82 -2.28
N ALA A 79 -8.63 -15.97 -2.64
CA ALA A 79 -7.19 -16.21 -2.51
C ALA A 79 -6.33 -15.30 -3.41
N ASP A 80 -6.83 -14.98 -4.64
CA ASP A 80 -6.08 -14.15 -5.61
C ASP A 80 -6.52 -12.68 -5.59
N GLY A 81 -7.56 -12.37 -4.82
CA GLY A 81 -8.24 -11.07 -4.84
C GLY A 81 -7.41 -9.90 -4.31
N HIS A 82 -6.29 -10.18 -3.65
CA HIS A 82 -5.39 -9.20 -3.05
C HIS A 82 -3.98 -9.22 -3.65
N ASN A 83 -3.70 -10.12 -4.61
CA ASN A 83 -2.41 -10.16 -5.29
C ASN A 83 -2.34 -9.04 -6.35
N LEU A 84 -1.64 -7.96 -6.04
CA LEU A 84 -1.53 -6.77 -6.91
C LEU A 84 -0.93 -7.12 -8.27
N LEU A 85 0.14 -7.92 -8.30
CA LEU A 85 0.78 -8.33 -9.54
C LEU A 85 -0.18 -9.15 -10.42
N GLY A 86 -0.87 -10.14 -9.83
CA GLY A 86 -1.86 -10.96 -10.53
C GLY A 86 -3.07 -10.16 -11.00
N LEU A 87 -3.57 -9.22 -10.21
CA LEU A 87 -4.66 -8.32 -10.59
C LEU A 87 -4.26 -7.41 -11.76
N PHE A 88 -3.04 -6.88 -11.75
CA PHE A 88 -2.52 -6.02 -12.81
C PHE A 88 -2.21 -6.81 -14.09
N ALA A 89 -1.65 -8.01 -13.98
CA ALA A 89 -1.32 -8.87 -15.12
C ALA A 89 -2.52 -9.17 -16.01
N ASP A 90 -3.71 -9.29 -15.43
CA ASP A 90 -4.97 -9.56 -16.14
C ASP A 90 -5.51 -8.35 -16.92
N LEU A 91 -5.02 -7.14 -16.68
CA LEU A 91 -5.49 -5.97 -17.41
C LEU A 91 -5.13 -6.06 -18.90
N PRO A 92 -5.97 -5.52 -19.80
CA PRO A 92 -5.63 -5.43 -21.21
C PRO A 92 -4.31 -4.71 -21.44
N LYS A 93 -3.50 -5.22 -22.39
CA LYS A 93 -2.17 -4.66 -22.68
C LYS A 93 -2.15 -3.14 -22.86
N PRO A 94 -3.07 -2.51 -23.63
CA PRO A 94 -3.07 -1.03 -23.77
C PRO A 94 -3.26 -0.28 -22.47
N ILE A 95 -3.95 -0.87 -21.48
CA ILE A 95 -4.16 -0.27 -20.16
C ILE A 95 -2.88 -0.42 -19.32
N LYS A 96 -2.28 -1.61 -19.34
CA LYS A 96 -0.98 -1.84 -18.66
C LYS A 96 0.09 -0.88 -19.16
N ASP A 97 0.21 -0.73 -20.48
CA ASP A 97 1.19 0.17 -21.10
C ASP A 97 0.97 1.63 -20.67
N LYS A 98 -0.28 2.10 -20.62
CA LYS A 98 -0.61 3.46 -20.14
C LYS A 98 -0.26 3.67 -18.67
N VAL A 99 -0.57 2.70 -17.82
CA VAL A 99 -0.26 2.79 -16.38
C VAL A 99 1.25 2.75 -16.17
N ALA A 100 1.96 1.86 -16.86
CA ALA A 100 3.42 1.77 -16.76
C ALA A 100 4.11 3.05 -17.25
N ALA A 101 3.65 3.64 -18.35
CA ALA A 101 4.17 4.91 -18.86
C ALA A 101 3.92 6.07 -17.87
N ALA A 102 2.71 6.16 -17.29
CA ALA A 102 2.39 7.18 -16.30
C ALA A 102 3.19 7.01 -14.99
N TYR A 103 3.52 5.78 -14.62
CA TYR A 103 4.40 5.51 -13.49
C TYR A 103 5.85 5.95 -13.80
N ALA A 104 6.38 5.55 -14.94
CA ALA A 104 7.75 5.89 -15.34
C ALA A 104 7.98 7.42 -15.49
N ASP A 105 6.93 8.17 -15.86
CA ASP A 105 6.97 9.64 -15.90
C ASP A 105 7.16 10.27 -14.51
N LYS A 106 6.75 9.60 -13.44
CA LYS A 106 6.76 10.11 -12.05
C LYS A 106 7.87 9.50 -11.19
N VAL A 107 8.29 8.29 -11.50
CA VAL A 107 9.22 7.50 -10.67
C VAL A 107 10.37 7.00 -11.52
N SER A 108 11.56 7.51 -11.26
CA SER A 108 12.78 7.15 -11.98
C SER A 108 13.59 6.02 -11.31
N THR A 109 13.29 5.70 -10.05
CA THR A 109 14.12 4.81 -9.23
C THR A 109 13.73 3.35 -9.29
N SER A 110 12.51 3.05 -9.76
CA SER A 110 12.00 1.68 -9.83
C SER A 110 11.03 1.51 -11.00
N THR A 111 10.81 0.28 -11.45
CA THR A 111 9.78 -0.03 -12.43
C THR A 111 8.45 -0.34 -11.75
N LEU A 112 7.33 -0.12 -12.45
CA LEU A 112 6.02 -0.53 -11.94
C LEU A 112 5.96 -2.04 -11.66
N ASP A 113 6.63 -2.86 -12.47
CA ASP A 113 6.66 -4.32 -12.29
C ASP A 113 7.40 -4.70 -11.00
N SER A 114 8.54 -4.08 -10.69
CA SER A 114 9.22 -4.32 -9.41
C SER A 114 8.36 -3.89 -8.23
N LEU A 115 7.75 -2.70 -8.27
CA LEU A 115 6.84 -2.24 -7.23
C LEU A 115 5.69 -3.23 -6.99
N LEU A 116 5.01 -3.65 -8.06
CA LEU A 116 3.89 -4.59 -7.95
C LEU A 116 4.31 -5.96 -7.43
N ARG A 117 5.55 -6.39 -7.70
CA ARG A 117 6.12 -7.65 -7.21
C ARG A 117 6.46 -7.56 -5.72
N ASP A 118 7.15 -6.48 -5.32
CA ASP A 118 7.59 -6.26 -3.95
C ASP A 118 6.39 -6.11 -2.99
N TYR A 119 5.30 -5.50 -3.48
CA TYR A 119 4.07 -5.28 -2.71
C TYR A 119 2.92 -6.22 -3.13
N ALA A 120 3.22 -7.34 -3.82
CA ALA A 120 2.20 -8.21 -4.40
C ALA A 120 1.11 -8.63 -3.40
N ARG A 121 1.48 -8.89 -2.15
CA ARG A 121 0.59 -9.30 -1.07
C ARG A 121 0.69 -8.41 0.18
N ALA A 122 1.23 -7.21 0.04
CA ALA A 122 1.49 -6.33 1.17
C ALA A 122 0.27 -6.14 2.09
N PHE A 123 -0.94 -6.02 1.51
CA PHE A 123 -2.15 -5.88 2.29
C PHE A 123 -2.48 -7.13 3.12
N GLU A 124 -2.29 -8.33 2.56
CA GLU A 124 -2.52 -9.59 3.29
C GLU A 124 -1.45 -9.82 4.35
N GLU A 125 -0.18 -9.71 3.96
CA GLU A 125 0.96 -9.96 4.83
C GLU A 125 0.96 -9.02 6.03
N TRP A 126 0.68 -7.75 5.81
CA TRP A 126 0.68 -6.77 6.90
C TRP A 126 -0.55 -6.83 7.79
N ARG A 127 -1.72 -7.19 7.23
CA ARG A 127 -2.92 -7.43 8.02
C ARG A 127 -2.74 -8.58 9.01
N TYR A 128 -2.00 -9.61 8.62
CA TYR A 128 -1.78 -10.82 9.43
C TYR A 128 -0.39 -10.88 10.07
N MET A 129 0.43 -9.85 9.92
CA MET A 129 1.79 -9.82 10.48
C MET A 129 1.83 -10.15 11.97
N PHE A 130 0.87 -9.65 12.74
CA PHE A 130 0.74 -9.92 14.17
C PHE A 130 0.21 -11.33 14.49
N GLU A 131 -0.51 -11.97 13.57
CA GLU A 131 -1.05 -13.31 13.76
C GLU A 131 -0.01 -14.40 13.45
N TYR A 132 0.82 -14.17 12.42
CA TYR A 132 1.77 -15.17 11.93
C TYR A 132 3.13 -15.13 12.60
N ASN A 133 3.58 -14.00 13.07
CA ASN A 133 4.89 -13.90 13.73
C ASN A 133 4.95 -12.76 14.76
N PRO A 134 4.25 -12.88 15.88
CA PRO A 134 4.23 -11.85 16.92
C PRO A 134 5.61 -11.60 17.55
N LYS A 135 6.58 -12.55 17.39
CA LYS A 135 7.94 -12.42 17.93
C LYS A 135 8.91 -11.71 16.98
N GLU A 136 8.65 -11.74 15.67
CA GLU A 136 9.49 -11.09 14.65
C GLU A 136 8.93 -9.75 14.19
N ALA A 137 7.65 -9.48 14.45
CA ALA A 137 7.14 -8.14 14.28
C ALA A 137 7.96 -7.23 15.21
N ALA A 138 8.65 -6.24 14.66
CA ALA A 138 9.45 -5.26 15.43
C ALA A 138 8.61 -4.50 16.50
N LEU A 139 7.32 -4.76 16.54
CA LEU A 139 6.34 -4.31 17.54
C LEU A 139 6.12 -5.35 18.66
N GLY A 140 6.74 -6.52 18.60
CA GLY A 140 6.61 -7.56 19.62
C GLY A 140 7.13 -7.13 21.00
N ASP A 141 8.02 -6.18 21.06
CA ASP A 141 8.53 -5.60 22.31
C ASP A 141 7.55 -4.62 22.97
N LEU A 142 6.50 -4.21 22.26
CA LEU A 142 5.46 -3.32 22.79
C LEU A 142 4.50 -4.00 23.80
N GLN A 143 4.49 -5.33 23.86
CA GLN A 143 3.64 -6.06 24.82
C GLN A 143 4.27 -6.20 26.20
N ASN A 144 5.53 -5.81 26.37
CA ASN A 144 6.26 -5.91 27.64
C ASN A 144 6.55 -4.54 28.28
N ALA A 145 5.97 -3.47 27.77
CA ALA A 145 5.99 -2.13 28.31
C ALA A 145 4.61 -1.74 28.85
#